data_6df78525a9764221ba5e0cb4ed71932e
#
_entry.id   6df78525a9764221ba5e0cb4ed71932e
#
_cell.length_a   1.000
_cell.length_b   1.000
_cell.length_c   1.000
_cell.angle_alpha   90.00
_cell.angle_beta   90.00
_cell.angle_gamma   90.00
#
_symmetry.space_group_name_H-M   'P 1'
#
loop_
_entity.id
_entity.type
_entity.pdbx_description
1 polymer ?
#
loop_
_entity_poly.entity_id
_entity_poly.type
_entity_poly.pdbx_seq_one_letter_code
_entity_poly.pdbx_strand_id
1 'polypeptide(L)'
;MIAGDLLLQVPGCEDGDPPYSQELIGGGRVNRSYLVRTRRGRFVVRLNDNSSSDPGLDRDRELALHTAAASAGVAPPVVYAAPDRSSIVTEFLDGRLWTPHYFSRMRDLRSLGQRLRTLHGIAPPPLTRYDPMVTARRYADSILRHDDDESGRIGMLLANGAEALARSGWGKRPASIVDGDLHHGNVLTADRIYFIDWEYAQIADPLHDLACILAYYPRAAMHGGLLLEAAGLDETGATPAMLADLTNVFVLVNYLWFRARRVTRTVPATDLQLESAALRRLLTLAPNVQPRHTSAAHSRDFSGVGKDNGDVAGD
;
A
#
# COMPACT_ATOMS: atom_id res chain seq x y z
N MET A 1 2.58 4.44 28.16
CA MET A 1 3.82 3.91 28.77
C MET A 1 4.02 2.48 28.28
N ILE A 2 5.25 2.08 28.13
CA ILE A 2 5.64 0.69 27.76
C ILE A 2 5.49 -0.18 29.02
N ALA A 3 4.97 -1.41 28.87
CA ALA A 3 4.83 -2.36 29.98
C ALA A 3 6.23 -2.77 30.52
N GLY A 4 6.31 -3.02 31.85
CA GLY A 4 7.59 -3.34 32.52
C GLY A 4 8.30 -4.54 31.91
N ASP A 5 7.57 -5.63 31.66
CA ASP A 5 8.14 -6.87 31.08
C ASP A 5 8.77 -6.65 29.69
N LEU A 6 8.18 -5.74 28.90
CA LEU A 6 8.74 -5.38 27.59
C LEU A 6 10.00 -4.51 27.75
N LEU A 7 10.06 -3.65 28.77
CA LEU A 7 11.26 -2.85 29.02
C LEU A 7 12.48 -3.73 29.35
N LEU A 8 12.30 -4.87 30.02
CA LEU A 8 13.39 -5.83 30.28
C LEU A 8 14.01 -6.40 28.99
N GLN A 9 13.32 -6.30 27.87
CA GLN A 9 13.83 -6.73 26.57
C GLN A 9 14.60 -5.63 25.81
N VAL A 10 14.65 -4.41 26.38
CA VAL A 10 15.42 -3.31 25.78
C VAL A 10 16.84 -3.34 26.34
N PRO A 11 17.88 -3.35 25.48
CA PRO A 11 19.26 -3.39 25.95
C PRO A 11 19.57 -2.26 26.93
N GLY A 12 20.13 -2.61 28.09
CA GLY A 12 20.42 -1.69 29.18
C GLY A 12 19.33 -1.57 30.23
N CYS A 13 18.23 -2.34 30.09
CA CYS A 13 17.18 -2.47 31.09
C CYS A 13 17.00 -3.91 31.60
N GLU A 14 17.82 -4.86 31.17
CA GLU A 14 17.67 -6.31 31.44
C GLU A 14 17.71 -6.67 32.93
N ASP A 15 18.45 -5.89 33.72
CA ASP A 15 18.62 -6.11 35.16
C ASP A 15 17.54 -5.39 35.99
N GLY A 16 16.49 -4.85 35.33
CA GLY A 16 15.46 -4.07 36.01
C GLY A 16 15.82 -2.58 36.13
N ASP A 17 16.97 -2.14 35.61
CA ASP A 17 17.32 -0.73 35.55
C ASP A 17 16.31 0.05 34.70
N PRO A 18 15.75 1.15 35.21
CA PRO A 18 14.82 1.94 34.43
C PRO A 18 15.53 2.66 33.26
N PRO A 19 14.88 2.85 32.11
CA PRO A 19 15.43 3.68 31.06
C PRO A 19 15.56 5.13 31.53
N TYR A 20 16.52 5.88 30.97
CA TYR A 20 16.68 7.31 31.24
C TYR A 20 15.48 8.13 30.78
N SER A 21 14.86 7.74 29.69
CA SER A 21 13.62 8.36 29.19
C SER A 21 12.85 7.43 28.25
N GLN A 22 11.54 7.64 28.21
CA GLN A 22 10.61 7.06 27.24
C GLN A 22 9.80 8.20 26.60
N GLU A 23 9.87 8.36 25.31
CA GLU A 23 9.22 9.43 24.56
C GLU A 23 8.41 8.84 23.41
N LEU A 24 7.13 9.21 23.28
CA LEU A 24 6.31 8.85 22.13
C LEU A 24 6.81 9.62 20.90
N ILE A 25 7.36 8.92 19.90
CA ILE A 25 7.94 9.53 18.69
C ILE A 25 7.07 9.32 17.45
N GLY A 26 6.09 8.41 17.52
CA GLY A 26 5.18 8.13 16.43
C GLY A 26 3.91 7.47 16.95
N GLY A 27 2.77 7.98 16.50
CA GLY A 27 1.45 7.39 16.66
C GLY A 27 0.86 7.26 15.27
N GLY A 28 1.12 6.12 14.60
CA GLY A 28 0.52 5.80 13.32
C GLY A 28 -0.95 5.40 13.44
N ARG A 29 -1.57 5.03 12.31
CA ARG A 29 -2.95 4.53 12.27
C ARG A 29 -3.12 3.17 12.95
N VAL A 30 -2.01 2.43 13.14
CA VAL A 30 -2.02 1.03 13.57
C VAL A 30 -1.07 0.81 14.76
N ASN A 31 0.05 1.51 14.84
CA ASN A 31 1.12 1.24 15.81
C ASN A 31 1.46 2.48 16.65
N ARG A 32 2.08 2.27 17.81
CA ARG A 32 2.67 3.33 18.65
C ARG A 32 4.16 3.08 18.82
N SER A 33 4.99 4.05 18.52
CA SER A 33 6.45 3.95 18.60
C SER A 33 7.00 4.88 19.66
N TYR A 34 7.87 4.35 20.52
CA TYR A 34 8.52 5.07 21.62
C TYR A 34 10.04 5.05 21.41
N LEU A 35 10.68 6.20 21.59
CA LEU A 35 12.12 6.30 21.75
C LEU A 35 12.45 5.99 23.21
N VAL A 36 13.27 4.99 23.44
CA VAL A 36 13.77 4.57 24.77
C VAL A 36 15.26 4.82 24.82
N ARG A 37 15.71 5.59 25.83
CA ARG A 37 17.12 5.90 26.07
C ARG A 37 17.60 5.12 27.27
N THR A 38 18.68 4.34 27.12
CA THR A 38 19.25 3.49 28.17
C THR A 38 20.76 3.75 28.29
N ARG A 39 21.40 3.11 29.26
CA ARG A 39 22.87 3.09 29.39
C ARG A 39 23.60 2.48 28.18
N ARG A 40 22.93 1.60 27.41
CA ARG A 40 23.50 0.93 26.22
C ARG A 40 23.19 1.60 24.90
N GLY A 41 22.37 2.66 24.93
CA GLY A 41 22.05 3.38 23.70
C GLY A 41 20.61 3.85 23.59
N ARG A 42 20.18 4.05 22.35
CA ARG A 42 18.82 4.48 21.98
C ARG A 42 18.13 3.41 21.17
N PHE A 43 16.89 3.13 21.51
CA PHE A 43 16.09 2.09 20.87
C PHE A 43 14.70 2.63 20.53
N VAL A 44 14.09 2.08 19.48
CA VAL A 44 12.69 2.28 19.17
C VAL A 44 11.91 1.06 19.60
N VAL A 45 10.96 1.25 20.51
CA VAL A 45 9.99 0.22 20.91
C VAL A 45 8.67 0.52 20.21
N ARG A 46 8.27 -0.33 19.26
CA ARG A 46 6.98 -0.25 18.61
C ARG A 46 6.02 -1.26 19.23
N LEU A 47 4.84 -0.75 19.62
CA LEU A 47 3.71 -1.54 20.06
C LEU A 47 2.75 -1.72 18.89
N ASN A 48 2.51 -2.95 18.49
CA ASN A 48 1.62 -3.28 17.38
C ASN A 48 0.16 -3.33 17.84
N ASP A 49 -0.75 -2.81 17.03
CA ASP A 49 -2.19 -3.06 17.21
C ASP A 49 -2.57 -4.39 16.53
N ASN A 50 -2.55 -5.47 17.31
CA ASN A 50 -2.94 -6.79 16.84
C ASN A 50 -4.46 -6.95 16.67
N SER A 51 -5.27 -5.96 17.05
CA SER A 51 -6.72 -5.95 16.80
C SER A 51 -7.08 -5.55 15.36
N SER A 52 -6.08 -5.10 14.58
CA SER A 52 -6.31 -4.70 13.19
C SER A 52 -6.67 -5.92 12.34
N SER A 53 -7.85 -5.89 11.75
CA SER A 53 -8.32 -6.87 10.77
C SER A 53 -7.90 -6.53 9.33
N ASP A 54 -6.87 -5.70 9.15
CA ASP A 54 -6.37 -5.34 7.83
C ASP A 54 -5.76 -6.57 7.14
N PRO A 55 -6.32 -7.05 6.01
CA PRO A 55 -5.84 -8.24 5.32
C PRO A 55 -4.45 -8.04 4.67
N GLY A 56 -3.93 -6.81 4.64
CA GLY A 56 -2.57 -6.50 4.18
C GLY A 56 -1.50 -6.79 5.23
N LEU A 57 -1.87 -6.86 6.52
CA LEU A 57 -0.94 -7.04 7.63
C LEU A 57 -0.67 -8.52 7.93
N ASP A 58 0.62 -8.84 8.08
CA ASP A 58 1.10 -10.14 8.53
C ASP A 58 2.40 -9.91 9.31
N ARG A 59 2.35 -10.05 10.62
CA ARG A 59 3.44 -9.69 11.52
C ARG A 59 4.63 -10.67 11.45
N ASP A 60 4.41 -11.91 11.08
CA ASP A 60 5.50 -12.89 10.86
C ASP A 60 6.25 -12.57 9.57
N ARG A 61 5.54 -12.26 8.51
CA ARG A 61 6.12 -11.78 7.26
C ARG A 61 6.90 -10.47 7.47
N GLU A 62 6.30 -9.50 8.15
CA GLU A 62 6.95 -8.22 8.49
C GLU A 62 8.30 -8.45 9.18
N LEU A 63 8.32 -9.26 10.26
CA LEU A 63 9.54 -9.53 11.01
C LEU A 63 10.61 -10.21 10.15
N ALA A 64 10.21 -11.20 9.34
CA ALA A 64 11.13 -11.91 8.45
C ALA A 64 11.78 -10.96 7.42
N LEU A 65 10.98 -10.10 6.77
CA LEU A 65 11.46 -9.15 5.75
C LEU A 65 12.28 -8.02 6.37
N HIS A 66 11.84 -7.47 7.51
CA HIS A 66 12.60 -6.46 8.25
C HIS A 66 13.98 -7.01 8.67
N THR A 67 14.05 -8.23 9.22
CA THR A 67 15.30 -8.84 9.63
C THR A 67 16.25 -9.05 8.44
N ALA A 68 15.74 -9.51 7.29
CA ALA A 68 16.54 -9.66 6.08
C ALA A 68 17.07 -8.30 5.58
N ALA A 69 16.22 -7.27 5.57
CA ALA A 69 16.61 -5.91 5.17
C ALA A 69 17.61 -5.28 6.15
N ALA A 70 17.45 -5.51 7.46
CA ALA A 70 18.37 -5.05 8.49
C ALA A 70 19.76 -5.69 8.33
N SER A 71 19.82 -7.00 8.05
CA SER A 71 21.07 -7.71 7.80
C SER A 71 21.84 -7.18 6.58
N ALA A 72 21.14 -6.62 5.60
CA ALA A 72 21.73 -5.94 4.45
C ALA A 72 21.97 -4.43 4.68
N GLY A 73 21.75 -3.94 5.90
CA GLY A 73 21.89 -2.54 6.29
C GLY A 73 20.88 -1.61 5.63
N VAL A 74 19.72 -2.11 5.18
CA VAL A 74 18.65 -1.33 4.52
C VAL A 74 17.61 -0.86 5.53
N ALA A 75 17.45 -1.58 6.64
CA ALA A 75 16.54 -1.27 7.73
C ALA A 75 17.30 -1.13 9.07
N PRO A 76 16.70 -0.54 10.11
CA PRO A 76 17.25 -0.55 11.46
C PRO A 76 17.39 -1.98 11.98
N PRO A 77 18.50 -2.34 12.68
CA PRO A 77 18.67 -3.65 13.30
C PRO A 77 17.54 -3.97 14.27
N VAL A 78 16.97 -5.19 14.14
CA VAL A 78 15.99 -5.72 15.09
C VAL A 78 16.73 -6.29 16.29
N VAL A 79 16.42 -5.79 17.48
CA VAL A 79 17.02 -6.21 18.74
C VAL A 79 16.17 -7.28 19.43
N TYR A 80 14.84 -7.09 19.38
CA TYR A 80 13.89 -8.01 19.98
C TYR A 80 12.55 -7.95 19.23
N ALA A 81 11.86 -9.06 19.17
CA ALA A 81 10.46 -9.14 18.74
C ALA A 81 9.71 -10.06 19.70
N ALA A 82 8.57 -9.61 20.20
CA ALA A 82 7.73 -10.42 21.08
C ALA A 82 7.26 -11.70 20.34
N PRO A 83 7.19 -12.87 21.03
CA PRO A 83 6.74 -14.11 20.40
C PRO A 83 5.33 -14.01 19.77
N ASP A 84 4.45 -13.25 20.39
CA ASP A 84 3.08 -12.96 19.92
C ASP A 84 3.00 -11.80 18.93
N ARG A 85 4.14 -11.22 18.54
CA ARG A 85 4.25 -10.07 17.63
C ARG A 85 3.56 -8.80 18.14
N SER A 86 3.26 -8.71 19.43
CA SER A 86 2.67 -7.50 20.03
C SER A 86 3.63 -6.31 20.06
N SER A 87 4.93 -6.57 19.92
CA SER A 87 5.96 -5.52 19.92
C SER A 87 7.23 -5.93 19.19
N ILE A 88 7.96 -4.90 18.72
CA ILE A 88 9.29 -5.01 18.15
C ILE A 88 10.20 -3.94 18.73
N VAL A 89 11.44 -4.27 19.01
CA VAL A 89 12.48 -3.34 19.45
C VAL A 89 13.56 -3.28 18.38
N THR A 90 13.90 -2.08 17.94
CA THR A 90 14.98 -1.83 16.95
C THR A 90 15.98 -0.84 17.50
N GLU A 91 17.17 -0.82 16.94
CA GLU A 91 18.10 0.28 17.19
C GLU A 91 17.52 1.60 16.67
N PHE A 92 17.75 2.67 17.43
CA PHE A 92 17.40 4.02 16.95
C PHE A 92 18.51 4.53 16.02
N LEU A 93 18.13 4.87 14.80
CA LEU A 93 19.03 5.51 13.85
C LEU A 93 18.94 7.04 13.99
N ASP A 94 20.09 7.67 14.23
CA ASP A 94 20.19 9.13 14.32
C ASP A 94 20.20 9.71 12.91
N GLY A 95 19.03 10.03 12.41
CA GLY A 95 18.86 10.48 11.04
C GLY A 95 17.70 11.46 10.88
N ARG A 96 17.50 11.89 9.66
CA ARG A 96 16.42 12.80 9.28
C ARG A 96 15.41 12.08 8.40
N LEU A 97 14.14 12.08 8.79
CA LEU A 97 13.05 11.65 7.92
C LEU A 97 12.97 12.56 6.69
N TRP A 98 12.62 11.95 5.59
CA TRP A 98 12.38 12.68 4.36
C TRP A 98 11.14 13.59 4.49
N THR A 99 11.02 14.50 3.55
CA THR A 99 9.83 15.32 3.33
C THR A 99 9.38 15.12 1.89
N PRO A 100 8.15 15.47 1.51
CA PRO A 100 7.69 15.36 0.12
C PRO A 100 8.61 16.01 -0.91
N HIS A 101 9.39 17.02 -0.49
CA HIS A 101 10.32 17.73 -1.36
C HIS A 101 11.46 16.86 -1.91
N TYR A 102 11.93 15.85 -1.16
CA TYR A 102 12.98 14.95 -1.63
C TYR A 102 12.55 14.17 -2.89
N PHE A 103 11.26 13.83 -2.99
CA PHE A 103 10.69 13.10 -4.14
C PHE A 103 10.47 13.95 -5.40
N SER A 104 10.87 15.21 -5.39
CA SER A 104 10.87 16.10 -6.56
C SER A 104 12.28 16.40 -7.10
N ARG A 105 13.34 15.91 -6.43
CA ARG A 105 14.74 16.19 -6.78
C ARG A 105 15.38 14.95 -7.42
N MET A 106 15.89 15.10 -8.64
CA MET A 106 16.55 14.02 -9.38
C MET A 106 17.69 13.34 -8.61
N ARG A 107 18.50 14.14 -7.88
CA ARG A 107 19.61 13.62 -7.08
C ARG A 107 19.10 12.65 -6.00
N ASP A 108 18.06 13.06 -5.27
CA ASP A 108 17.54 12.29 -4.15
C ASP A 108 16.82 11.04 -4.67
N LEU A 109 16.05 11.16 -5.77
CA LEU A 109 15.42 10.02 -6.44
C LEU A 109 16.45 9.01 -6.96
N ARG A 110 17.60 9.47 -7.49
CA ARG A 110 18.68 8.57 -7.90
C ARG A 110 19.25 7.82 -6.70
N SER A 111 19.52 8.51 -5.60
CA SER A 111 20.01 7.87 -4.37
C SER A 111 19.01 6.88 -3.80
N LEU A 112 17.71 7.19 -3.83
CA LEU A 112 16.62 6.30 -3.44
C LEU A 112 16.57 5.05 -4.34
N GLY A 113 16.62 5.23 -5.67
CA GLY A 113 16.65 4.12 -6.62
C GLY A 113 17.84 3.17 -6.39
N GLN A 114 19.04 3.71 -6.16
CA GLN A 114 20.23 2.92 -5.81
C GLN A 114 20.04 2.15 -4.51
N ARG A 115 19.35 2.74 -3.53
CA ARG A 115 19.05 2.06 -2.27
C ARG A 115 18.01 0.95 -2.46
N LEU A 116 17.01 1.17 -3.32
CA LEU A 116 16.06 0.14 -3.72
C LEU A 116 16.74 -1.00 -4.48
N ARG A 117 17.72 -0.72 -5.33
CA ARG A 117 18.53 -1.77 -5.99
C ARG A 117 19.20 -2.68 -4.94
N THR A 118 19.69 -2.11 -3.82
CA THR A 118 20.24 -2.91 -2.71
C THR A 118 19.17 -3.78 -2.05
N LEU A 119 18.00 -3.21 -1.76
CA LEU A 119 16.86 -3.94 -1.18
C LEU A 119 16.42 -5.09 -2.08
N HIS A 120 16.20 -4.78 -3.35
CA HIS A 120 15.70 -5.75 -4.35
C HIS A 120 16.72 -6.85 -4.67
N GLY A 121 18.00 -6.63 -4.39
CA GLY A 121 19.07 -7.62 -4.52
C GLY A 121 19.19 -8.61 -3.36
N ILE A 122 18.43 -8.42 -2.26
CA ILE A 122 18.41 -9.36 -1.14
C ILE A 122 17.65 -10.61 -1.56
N ALA A 123 18.24 -11.79 -1.31
CA ALA A 123 17.55 -13.06 -1.54
C ALA A 123 16.28 -13.13 -0.68
N PRO A 124 15.11 -13.26 -1.27
CA PRO A 124 13.87 -13.26 -0.52
C PRO A 124 13.72 -14.56 0.29
N PRO A 125 13.20 -14.50 1.54
CA PRO A 125 12.81 -15.69 2.27
C PRO A 125 11.67 -16.44 1.54
N PRO A 126 11.46 -17.73 1.81
CA PRO A 126 10.46 -18.56 1.14
C PRO A 126 9.04 -18.23 1.60
N LEU A 127 8.56 -17.04 1.26
CA LEU A 127 7.23 -16.53 1.58
C LEU A 127 6.39 -16.45 0.30
N THR A 128 5.07 -16.44 0.50
CA THR A 128 4.11 -16.31 -0.62
C THR A 128 4.30 -14.95 -1.33
N ARG A 129 4.34 -15.01 -2.66
CA ARG A 129 4.41 -13.82 -3.48
C ARG A 129 3.10 -13.04 -3.39
N TYR A 130 3.22 -11.73 -3.22
CA TYR A 130 2.11 -10.80 -3.20
C TYR A 130 1.45 -10.68 -4.58
N ASP A 131 0.11 -10.62 -4.57
CA ASP A 131 -0.71 -10.27 -5.73
C ASP A 131 -1.60 -9.08 -5.36
N PRO A 132 -1.41 -7.90 -5.97
CA PRO A 132 -2.18 -6.71 -5.65
C PRO A 132 -3.67 -6.86 -5.97
N MET A 133 -4.05 -7.69 -6.97
CA MET A 133 -5.45 -7.90 -7.30
C MET A 133 -6.16 -8.82 -6.32
N VAL A 134 -5.45 -9.76 -5.68
CA VAL A 134 -6.01 -10.54 -4.56
C VAL A 134 -6.33 -9.62 -3.39
N THR A 135 -5.42 -8.72 -3.04
CA THR A 135 -5.64 -7.72 -1.98
C THR A 135 -6.75 -6.75 -2.34
N ALA A 136 -6.78 -6.23 -3.57
CA ALA A 136 -7.85 -5.36 -4.07
C ALA A 136 -9.23 -6.01 -3.93
N ARG A 137 -9.37 -7.29 -4.32
CA ARG A 137 -10.63 -8.04 -4.17
C ARG A 137 -11.05 -8.20 -2.72
N ARG A 138 -10.11 -8.50 -1.80
CA ARG A 138 -10.41 -8.62 -0.36
C ARG A 138 -10.96 -7.31 0.22
N TYR A 139 -10.39 -6.16 -0.16
CA TYR A 139 -10.92 -4.85 0.25
C TYR A 139 -12.27 -4.57 -0.41
N ALA A 140 -12.44 -4.89 -1.69
CA ALA A 140 -13.72 -4.75 -2.39
C ALA A 140 -14.83 -5.58 -1.72
N ASP A 141 -14.56 -6.83 -1.38
CA ASP A 141 -15.50 -7.70 -0.66
C ASP A 141 -15.88 -7.12 0.71
N SER A 142 -14.92 -6.49 1.41
CA SER A 142 -15.21 -5.80 2.66
C SER A 142 -16.12 -4.59 2.47
N ILE A 143 -15.93 -3.81 1.41
CA ILE A 143 -16.77 -2.66 1.09
C ILE A 143 -18.18 -3.12 0.75
N LEU A 144 -18.32 -4.08 -0.17
CA LEU A 144 -19.60 -4.55 -0.68
C LEU A 144 -20.48 -5.22 0.38
N ARG A 145 -19.89 -5.78 1.43
CA ARG A 145 -20.67 -6.25 2.59
C ARG A 145 -21.38 -5.13 3.37
N HIS A 146 -20.97 -3.87 3.19
CA HIS A 146 -21.51 -2.70 3.90
C HIS A 146 -22.21 -1.71 2.97
N ASP A 147 -21.94 -1.77 1.66
CA ASP A 147 -22.43 -0.81 0.68
C ASP A 147 -22.50 -1.48 -0.71
N ASP A 148 -23.61 -2.16 -1.00
CA ASP A 148 -23.80 -2.90 -2.24
C ASP A 148 -24.04 -1.99 -3.46
N ASP A 149 -24.47 -0.76 -3.24
CA ASP A 149 -24.70 0.24 -4.31
C ASP A 149 -23.41 0.59 -5.07
N GLU A 150 -22.25 0.29 -4.49
CA GLU A 150 -20.95 0.51 -5.12
C GLU A 150 -20.51 -0.60 -6.09
N SER A 151 -21.26 -1.70 -6.20
CA SER A 151 -20.86 -2.91 -6.94
C SER A 151 -20.43 -2.64 -8.38
N GLY A 152 -21.20 -1.83 -9.11
CA GLY A 152 -20.89 -1.46 -10.51
C GLY A 152 -19.57 -0.69 -10.64
N ARG A 153 -19.35 0.29 -9.76
CA ARG A 153 -18.12 1.10 -9.77
C ARG A 153 -16.90 0.28 -9.38
N ILE A 154 -17.00 -0.51 -8.32
CA ILE A 154 -15.92 -1.37 -7.85
C ILE A 154 -15.59 -2.42 -8.91
N GLY A 155 -16.58 -3.04 -9.53
CA GLY A 155 -16.38 -4.00 -10.63
C GLY A 155 -15.60 -3.39 -11.80
N MET A 156 -15.97 -2.19 -12.23
CA MET A 156 -15.24 -1.45 -13.27
C MET A 156 -13.79 -1.16 -12.87
N LEU A 157 -13.56 -0.67 -11.65
CA LEU A 157 -12.21 -0.35 -11.16
C LEU A 157 -11.33 -1.59 -11.06
N LEU A 158 -11.87 -2.72 -10.62
CA LEU A 158 -11.15 -4.00 -10.56
C LEU A 158 -10.80 -4.51 -11.96
N ALA A 159 -11.70 -4.39 -12.93
CA ALA A 159 -11.44 -4.78 -14.32
C ALA A 159 -10.29 -3.94 -14.92
N ASN A 160 -10.36 -2.61 -14.79
CA ASN A 160 -9.32 -1.69 -15.25
C ASN A 160 -7.97 -1.97 -14.56
N GLY A 161 -8.00 -2.28 -13.26
CA GLY A 161 -6.80 -2.66 -12.48
C GLY A 161 -6.17 -3.95 -12.97
N ALA A 162 -6.97 -4.96 -13.30
CA ALA A 162 -6.48 -6.23 -13.82
C ALA A 162 -5.81 -6.05 -15.20
N GLU A 163 -6.39 -5.24 -16.07
CA GLU A 163 -5.80 -4.90 -17.37
C GLU A 163 -4.48 -4.13 -17.21
N ALA A 164 -4.44 -3.13 -16.32
CA ALA A 164 -3.22 -2.38 -16.03
C ALA A 164 -2.13 -3.31 -15.45
N LEU A 165 -2.48 -4.23 -14.54
CA LEU A 165 -1.54 -5.21 -14.02
C LEU A 165 -0.96 -6.10 -15.12
N ALA A 166 -1.78 -6.55 -16.06
CA ALA A 166 -1.33 -7.35 -17.20
C ALA A 166 -0.36 -6.55 -18.10
N ARG A 167 -0.66 -5.27 -18.40
CA ARG A 167 0.22 -4.40 -19.21
C ARG A 167 1.53 -4.06 -18.49
N SER A 168 1.54 -3.98 -17.17
CA SER A 168 2.75 -3.70 -16.37
C SER A 168 3.80 -4.81 -16.46
N GLY A 169 3.44 -5.97 -16.99
CA GLY A 169 4.30 -7.14 -17.02
C GLY A 169 4.56 -7.72 -15.62
N TRP A 170 3.61 -7.54 -14.69
CA TRP A 170 3.67 -8.12 -13.34
C TRP A 170 4.00 -9.60 -13.38
N GLY A 171 4.95 -10.01 -12.57
CA GLY A 171 5.34 -11.39 -12.46
C GLY A 171 6.37 -11.87 -13.48
N LYS A 172 6.76 -11.06 -14.47
CA LYS A 172 7.81 -11.41 -15.44
C LYS A 172 9.22 -11.18 -14.89
N ARG A 173 9.37 -10.33 -13.89
CA ARG A 173 10.63 -10.07 -13.18
C ARG A 173 10.77 -11.02 -11.99
N PRO A 174 12.01 -11.36 -11.57
CA PRO A 174 12.25 -12.09 -10.34
C PRO A 174 11.56 -11.39 -9.16
N ALA A 175 10.97 -12.19 -8.26
CA ALA A 175 10.38 -11.64 -7.04
C ALA A 175 11.50 -11.19 -6.09
N SER A 176 11.29 -10.06 -5.43
CA SER A 176 12.22 -9.43 -4.50
C SER A 176 11.51 -9.04 -3.22
N ILE A 177 12.26 -8.71 -2.18
CA ILE A 177 11.72 -8.00 -1.03
C ILE A 177 11.36 -6.58 -1.50
N VAL A 178 10.14 -6.16 -1.24
CA VAL A 178 9.67 -4.78 -1.46
C VAL A 178 9.15 -4.22 -0.14
N ASP A 179 9.33 -2.92 0.08
CA ASP A 179 8.82 -2.20 1.25
C ASP A 179 7.29 -2.05 1.19
N GLY A 180 6.76 -1.66 0.02
CA GLY A 180 5.32 -1.58 -0.25
C GLY A 180 4.61 -0.35 0.32
N ASP A 181 5.29 0.50 1.13
CA ASP A 181 4.71 1.74 1.69
C ASP A 181 5.73 2.90 1.73
N LEU A 182 6.44 3.11 0.63
CA LEU A 182 7.52 4.10 0.50
C LEU A 182 6.99 5.54 0.41
N HIS A 183 6.58 6.08 1.55
CA HIS A 183 6.31 7.51 1.68
C HIS A 183 7.41 8.22 2.50
N HIS A 184 7.37 9.55 2.55
CA HIS A 184 8.42 10.36 3.19
C HIS A 184 8.61 10.06 4.68
N GLY A 185 7.59 9.58 5.37
CA GLY A 185 7.66 9.19 6.78
C GLY A 185 8.40 7.87 6.99
N ASN A 186 8.56 7.06 5.93
CA ASN A 186 9.20 5.74 5.99
C ASN A 186 10.61 5.72 5.38
N VAL A 187 11.11 6.87 4.92
CA VAL A 187 12.47 7.02 4.39
C VAL A 187 13.30 7.92 5.31
N LEU A 188 14.39 7.39 5.84
CA LEU A 188 15.28 8.08 6.78
C LEU A 188 16.70 8.14 6.21
N THR A 189 17.33 9.31 6.26
CA THR A 189 18.76 9.50 5.94
C THR A 189 19.56 9.68 7.21
N ALA A 190 20.53 8.79 7.45
CA ALA A 190 21.56 8.89 8.45
C ALA A 190 22.93 8.90 7.74
N ASP A 191 23.80 7.90 7.95
CA ASP A 191 25.00 7.67 7.15
C ASP A 191 24.67 7.24 5.72
N ARG A 192 23.50 6.66 5.54
CA ARG A 192 22.87 6.24 4.27
C ARG A 192 21.36 6.36 4.36
N ILE A 193 20.66 5.95 3.30
CA ILE A 193 19.19 5.85 3.33
C ILE A 193 18.79 4.53 3.98
N TYR A 194 17.83 4.60 4.90
CA TYR A 194 17.18 3.45 5.55
C TYR A 194 15.68 3.52 5.32
N PHE A 195 15.04 2.35 5.22
CA PHE A 195 13.60 2.20 5.21
C PHE A 195 13.13 1.75 6.59
N ILE A 196 12.03 2.33 7.06
CA ILE A 196 11.42 2.04 8.37
C ILE A 196 9.95 1.74 8.17
N ASP A 197 9.32 1.10 9.17
CA ASP A 197 7.90 0.70 9.14
C ASP A 197 7.57 -0.35 8.06
N TRP A 198 8.00 -1.57 8.30
CA TRP A 198 7.95 -2.70 7.38
C TRP A 198 6.61 -3.44 7.34
N GLU A 199 5.54 -2.89 7.92
CA GLU A 199 4.27 -3.60 8.11
C GLU A 199 3.57 -4.02 6.81
N TYR A 200 3.82 -3.30 5.70
CA TYR A 200 3.31 -3.63 4.37
C TYR A 200 4.35 -4.29 3.46
N ALA A 201 5.51 -4.62 3.98
CA ALA A 201 6.55 -5.29 3.19
C ALA A 201 6.09 -6.65 2.66
N GLN A 202 6.51 -6.97 1.43
CA GLN A 202 6.04 -8.12 0.67
C GLN A 202 7.20 -8.79 -0.09
N ILE A 203 6.95 -10.00 -0.56
CA ILE A 203 7.70 -10.57 -1.69
C ILE A 203 6.91 -10.27 -2.96
N ALA A 204 7.44 -9.41 -3.81
CA ALA A 204 6.71 -8.91 -4.98
C ALA A 204 7.64 -8.63 -6.17
N ASP A 205 7.05 -8.15 -7.24
CA ASP A 205 7.79 -7.55 -8.35
C ASP A 205 8.46 -6.26 -7.88
N PRO A 206 9.78 -6.08 -8.05
CA PRO A 206 10.50 -4.91 -7.55
C PRO A 206 9.99 -3.57 -8.10
N LEU A 207 9.30 -3.59 -9.25
CA LEU A 207 8.63 -2.40 -9.80
C LEU A 207 7.55 -1.83 -8.87
N HIS A 208 7.08 -2.63 -7.89
CA HIS A 208 6.04 -2.23 -6.94
C HIS A 208 6.47 -1.05 -6.06
N ASP A 209 7.70 -1.02 -5.58
CA ASP A 209 8.21 0.10 -4.78
C ASP A 209 8.28 1.41 -5.58
N LEU A 210 8.67 1.33 -6.85
CA LEU A 210 8.68 2.50 -7.71
C LEU A 210 7.24 3.00 -7.98
N ALA A 211 6.31 2.07 -8.19
CA ALA A 211 4.89 2.37 -8.36
C ALA A 211 4.30 3.04 -7.10
N CYS A 212 4.67 2.56 -5.91
CA CYS A 212 4.34 3.16 -4.62
C CYS A 212 4.80 4.63 -4.55
N ILE A 213 6.07 4.91 -4.87
CA ILE A 213 6.63 6.27 -4.89
C ILE A 213 5.84 7.16 -5.84
N LEU A 214 5.55 6.72 -7.08
CA LEU A 214 4.82 7.53 -8.06
C LEU A 214 3.33 7.70 -7.70
N ALA A 215 2.77 6.78 -6.92
CA ALA A 215 1.42 6.93 -6.41
C ALA A 215 1.31 8.04 -5.36
N TYR A 216 2.24 8.07 -4.39
CA TYR A 216 2.30 9.10 -3.36
C TYR A 216 2.81 10.45 -3.88
N TYR A 217 3.73 10.44 -4.85
CA TYR A 217 4.37 11.63 -5.40
C TYR A 217 4.24 11.71 -6.92
N PRO A 218 3.05 12.11 -7.45
CA PRO A 218 2.81 12.13 -8.90
C PRO A 218 3.81 12.98 -9.69
N ARG A 219 4.40 14.01 -9.06
CA ARG A 219 5.46 14.82 -9.70
C ARG A 219 6.75 14.03 -9.97
N ALA A 220 7.01 12.95 -9.23
CA ALA A 220 8.15 12.07 -9.49
C ALA A 220 8.00 11.28 -10.80
N ALA A 221 6.79 11.19 -11.37
CA ALA A 221 6.53 10.46 -12.62
C ALA A 221 7.36 10.98 -13.81
N MET A 222 7.66 12.29 -13.84
CA MET A 222 8.55 12.88 -14.86
C MET A 222 9.98 12.34 -14.79
N HIS A 223 10.35 11.70 -13.70
CA HIS A 223 11.65 11.07 -13.45
C HIS A 223 11.56 9.53 -13.40
N GLY A 224 10.48 8.94 -13.90
CA GLY A 224 10.27 7.49 -13.87
C GLY A 224 11.40 6.70 -14.55
N GLY A 225 11.93 7.17 -15.67
CA GLY A 225 13.10 6.58 -16.33
C GLY A 225 14.36 6.60 -15.45
N LEU A 226 14.63 7.72 -14.77
CA LEU A 226 15.75 7.84 -13.83
C LEU A 226 15.62 6.86 -12.64
N LEU A 227 14.40 6.68 -12.11
CA LEU A 227 14.16 5.73 -11.03
C LEU A 227 14.37 4.30 -11.49
N LEU A 228 13.91 3.93 -12.68
CA LEU A 228 14.13 2.61 -13.28
C LEU A 228 15.62 2.32 -13.43
N GLU A 229 16.38 3.24 -14.06
CA GLU A 229 17.84 3.16 -14.21
C GLU A 229 18.55 3.01 -12.86
N ALA A 230 18.25 3.90 -11.91
CA ALA A 230 18.93 3.89 -10.61
C ALA A 230 18.63 2.62 -9.80
N ALA A 231 17.43 2.04 -9.94
CA ALA A 231 17.05 0.78 -9.32
C ALA A 231 17.54 -0.45 -10.12
N GLY A 232 18.12 -0.27 -11.32
CA GLY A 232 18.55 -1.35 -12.21
C GLY A 232 17.40 -2.17 -12.80
N LEU A 233 16.20 -1.58 -12.89
CA LEU A 233 15.02 -2.27 -13.40
C LEU A 233 14.83 -2.11 -14.91
N ASP A 234 15.46 -1.11 -15.52
CA ASP A 234 15.55 -0.94 -16.97
C ASP A 234 16.28 -2.13 -17.63
N GLU A 235 17.32 -2.65 -16.98
CA GLU A 235 18.04 -3.86 -17.40
C GLU A 235 17.13 -5.11 -17.46
N THR A 236 16.01 -5.11 -16.74
CA THR A 236 15.00 -6.18 -16.74
C THR A 236 13.91 -5.99 -17.80
N GLY A 237 14.03 -4.96 -18.63
CA GLY A 237 13.04 -4.59 -19.64
C GLY A 237 11.84 -3.82 -19.07
N ALA A 238 11.91 -3.32 -17.82
CA ALA A 238 10.88 -2.44 -17.29
C ALA A 238 10.92 -1.07 -18.00
N THR A 239 9.74 -0.56 -18.34
CA THR A 239 9.59 0.71 -19.05
C THR A 239 8.78 1.72 -18.22
N PRO A 240 8.89 3.03 -18.48
CA PRO A 240 8.04 4.03 -17.85
C PRO A 240 6.53 3.78 -18.03
N ALA A 241 6.12 3.18 -19.15
CA ALA A 241 4.72 2.80 -19.40
C ALA A 241 4.26 1.66 -18.45
N MET A 242 5.08 0.62 -18.29
CA MET A 242 4.80 -0.47 -17.33
C MET A 242 4.75 0.06 -15.89
N LEU A 243 5.64 0.99 -15.53
CA LEU A 243 5.65 1.63 -14.23
C LEU A 243 4.37 2.47 -14.01
N ALA A 244 3.91 3.20 -15.04
CA ALA A 244 2.66 3.96 -14.97
C ALA A 244 1.44 3.06 -14.79
N ASP A 245 1.35 1.94 -15.52
CA ASP A 245 0.30 0.94 -15.36
C ASP A 245 0.30 0.35 -13.95
N LEU A 246 1.46 -0.06 -13.41
CA LEU A 246 1.53 -0.59 -12.04
C LEU A 246 1.22 0.48 -10.98
N THR A 247 1.59 1.75 -11.23
CA THR A 247 1.21 2.86 -10.36
C THR A 247 -0.32 2.99 -10.24
N ASN A 248 -1.06 2.77 -11.33
CA ASN A 248 -2.52 2.79 -11.30
C ASN A 248 -3.10 1.64 -10.48
N VAL A 249 -2.48 0.45 -10.55
CA VAL A 249 -2.85 -0.68 -9.69
C VAL A 249 -2.59 -0.37 -8.22
N PHE A 250 -1.45 0.25 -7.89
CA PHE A 250 -1.17 0.67 -6.52
C PHE A 250 -2.19 1.69 -6.01
N VAL A 251 -2.55 2.68 -6.84
CA VAL A 251 -3.59 3.67 -6.49
C VAL A 251 -4.94 3.00 -6.27
N LEU A 252 -5.29 1.97 -7.05
CA LEU A 252 -6.52 1.19 -6.87
C LEU A 252 -6.53 0.48 -5.51
N VAL A 253 -5.45 -0.22 -5.16
CA VAL A 253 -5.33 -0.91 -3.86
C VAL A 253 -5.47 0.09 -2.71
N ASN A 254 -4.79 1.24 -2.79
CA ASN A 254 -4.88 2.31 -1.79
C ASN A 254 -6.29 2.89 -1.69
N TYR A 255 -6.95 3.18 -2.81
CA TYR A 255 -8.34 3.63 -2.79
C TYR A 255 -9.26 2.65 -2.05
N LEU A 256 -9.17 1.38 -2.42
CA LEU A 256 -9.98 0.33 -1.78
C LEU A 256 -9.64 0.15 -0.30
N TRP A 257 -8.38 0.30 0.08
CA TRP A 257 -7.95 0.27 1.49
C TRP A 257 -8.59 1.42 2.31
N PHE A 258 -8.51 2.67 1.81
CA PHE A 258 -9.15 3.81 2.49
C PHE A 258 -10.67 3.63 2.58
N ARG A 259 -11.29 3.16 1.50
CA ARG A 259 -12.73 2.94 1.43
C ARG A 259 -13.19 1.84 2.37
N ALA A 260 -12.48 0.71 2.43
CA ALA A 260 -12.77 -0.40 3.33
C ALA A 260 -12.67 0.03 4.81
N ARG A 261 -11.70 0.86 5.16
CA ARG A 261 -11.57 1.45 6.50
C ARG A 261 -12.74 2.35 6.83
N ARG A 262 -13.18 3.19 5.90
CA ARG A 262 -14.29 4.14 6.10
C ARG A 262 -15.61 3.45 6.35
N VAL A 263 -15.89 2.33 5.71
CA VAL A 263 -17.15 1.59 5.93
C VAL A 263 -17.18 0.82 7.25
N THR A 264 -16.01 0.57 7.85
CA THR A 264 -15.91 -0.23 9.09
C THR A 264 -15.63 0.60 10.34
N ARG A 265 -15.17 1.86 10.22
CA ARG A 265 -14.81 2.73 11.34
C ARG A 265 -14.82 4.22 10.97
N THR A 266 -14.86 5.09 11.99
CA THR A 266 -14.60 6.52 11.78
C THR A 266 -13.14 6.74 11.39
N VAL A 267 -12.91 7.52 10.33
CA VAL A 267 -11.57 7.83 9.80
C VAL A 267 -11.30 9.33 9.88
N PRO A 268 -10.02 9.75 9.97
CA PRO A 268 -9.62 11.16 9.92
C PRO A 268 -10.01 11.83 8.59
N ALA A 269 -10.23 13.14 8.61
CA ALA A 269 -10.53 13.94 7.41
C ALA A 269 -9.43 13.82 6.33
N THR A 270 -8.18 13.64 6.75
CA THR A 270 -7.05 13.39 5.84
C THR A 270 -7.22 12.11 5.04
N ASP A 271 -7.74 11.04 5.64
CA ASP A 271 -7.99 9.77 4.95
C ASP A 271 -9.09 9.92 3.90
N LEU A 272 -10.14 10.72 4.18
CA LEU A 272 -11.20 11.04 3.20
C LEU A 272 -10.66 11.84 2.01
N GLN A 273 -9.72 12.75 2.25
CA GLN A 273 -9.06 13.51 1.18
C GLN A 273 -8.21 12.60 0.30
N LEU A 274 -7.44 11.67 0.88
CA LEU A 274 -6.62 10.71 0.16
C LEU A 274 -7.47 9.72 -0.63
N GLU A 275 -8.54 9.18 -0.05
CA GLU A 275 -9.54 8.35 -0.75
C GLU A 275 -10.10 9.07 -1.98
N SER A 276 -10.56 10.32 -1.80
CA SER A 276 -11.14 11.11 -2.87
C SER A 276 -10.13 11.45 -3.98
N ALA A 277 -8.88 11.72 -3.62
CA ALA A 277 -7.81 11.98 -4.59
C ALA A 277 -7.48 10.73 -5.40
N ALA A 278 -7.38 9.56 -4.75
CA ALA A 278 -7.15 8.28 -5.42
C ALA A 278 -8.29 7.94 -6.39
N LEU A 279 -9.54 8.10 -5.97
CA LEU A 279 -10.71 7.87 -6.84
C LEU A 279 -10.70 8.79 -8.07
N ARG A 280 -10.48 10.10 -7.88
CA ARG A 280 -10.39 11.04 -9.02
C ARG A 280 -9.33 10.60 -10.03
N ARG A 281 -8.15 10.19 -9.55
CA ARG A 281 -7.07 9.70 -10.42
C ARG A 281 -7.50 8.47 -11.21
N LEU A 282 -8.13 7.49 -10.58
CA LEU A 282 -8.61 6.27 -11.24
C LEU A 282 -9.67 6.56 -12.30
N LEU A 283 -10.60 7.50 -12.05
CA LEU A 283 -11.65 7.87 -12.99
C LEU A 283 -11.12 8.66 -14.20
N THR A 284 -10.05 9.46 -14.04
CA THR A 284 -9.43 10.17 -15.18
C THR A 284 -8.65 9.25 -16.12
N LEU A 285 -8.27 8.07 -15.64
CA LEU A 285 -7.53 7.06 -16.40
C LEU A 285 -8.45 6.02 -17.06
N ALA A 286 -9.73 5.97 -16.65
CA ALA A 286 -10.71 5.13 -17.31
C ALA A 286 -10.96 5.68 -18.74
N PRO A 287 -10.75 4.87 -19.80
CA PRO A 287 -11.20 5.30 -21.14
C PRO A 287 -12.69 5.58 -21.04
N ASN A 288 -13.15 6.68 -21.68
CA ASN A 288 -14.55 7.10 -21.73
C ASN A 288 -15.47 5.91 -22.09
N VAL A 289 -15.92 5.17 -21.09
CA VAL A 289 -17.02 4.25 -21.24
C VAL A 289 -18.26 5.13 -21.20
N GLN A 290 -18.69 5.59 -22.38
CA GLN A 290 -20.03 6.10 -22.53
C GLN A 290 -20.99 5.03 -21.97
N PRO A 291 -21.95 5.42 -21.12
CA PRO A 291 -22.97 4.48 -20.67
C PRO A 291 -23.62 3.91 -21.94
N ARG A 292 -23.51 2.60 -22.12
CA ARG A 292 -24.31 1.92 -23.16
C ARG A 292 -25.75 2.19 -22.79
N HIS A 293 -26.39 3.12 -23.50
CA HIS A 293 -27.82 3.23 -23.48
C HIS A 293 -28.38 1.90 -23.94
N THR A 294 -28.85 1.09 -23.00
CA THR A 294 -29.73 -0.04 -23.28
C THR A 294 -31.04 0.54 -23.75
N SER A 295 -31.11 0.82 -25.04
CA SER A 295 -32.36 1.06 -25.77
C SER A 295 -33.12 -0.27 -25.83
N ALA A 296 -33.89 -0.54 -24.79
CA ALA A 296 -34.94 -1.54 -24.84
C ALA A 296 -36.25 -0.86 -25.17
N ALA A 297 -36.36 -0.39 -26.41
CA ALA A 297 -37.64 -0.07 -26.99
C ALA A 297 -38.33 -1.38 -27.40
N HIS A 298 -39.18 -1.89 -26.55
CA HIS A 298 -40.28 -2.78 -26.97
C HIS A 298 -41.54 -2.00 -26.94
N SER A 299 -41.74 -1.23 -28.04
CA SER A 299 -43.07 -0.83 -28.50
C SER A 299 -43.78 -2.10 -28.96
N ARG A 300 -44.71 -2.62 -28.20
CA ARG A 300 -45.72 -3.51 -28.70
C ARG A 300 -46.86 -2.66 -29.26
N ASP A 301 -46.85 -2.49 -30.59
CA ASP A 301 -47.97 -2.08 -31.39
C ASP A 301 -49.08 -3.14 -31.21
N PHE A 302 -50.22 -2.66 -30.71
CA PHE A 302 -51.51 -3.35 -30.83
C PHE A 302 -52.39 -2.52 -31.76
N SER A 303 -52.17 -2.68 -33.05
CA SER A 303 -53.14 -2.31 -34.10
C SER A 303 -53.56 -3.57 -34.85
N GLY A 304 -54.76 -4.00 -34.65
CA GLY A 304 -55.39 -5.10 -35.37
C GLY A 304 -56.87 -5.15 -35.09
N VAL A 305 -57.56 -4.31 -35.74
CA VAL A 305 -58.60 -4.57 -36.74
C VAL A 305 -59.65 -5.66 -36.37
N GLY A 306 -60.93 -5.25 -36.40
CA GLY A 306 -62.07 -6.10 -36.37
C GLY A 306 -63.37 -5.29 -36.44
N LYS A 307 -63.64 -4.73 -37.61
CA LYS A 307 -65.04 -4.37 -37.98
C LYS A 307 -65.77 -5.71 -38.22
N ASP A 308 -66.90 -5.89 -37.62
CA ASP A 308 -68.01 -6.43 -38.41
C ASP A 308 -69.36 -6.05 -37.81
N ASN A 309 -70.23 -5.81 -38.77
CA ASN A 309 -71.61 -5.37 -38.67
C ASN A 309 -72.53 -6.46 -38.05
N GLY A 310 -73.64 -6.03 -37.55
CA GLY A 310 -74.78 -6.91 -37.31
C GLY A 310 -75.93 -6.17 -36.65
N ASP A 311 -76.77 -5.69 -37.47
CA ASP A 311 -78.17 -5.21 -37.22
C ASP A 311 -78.97 -6.20 -36.36
N VAL A 312 -80.03 -5.66 -35.87
CA VAL A 312 -81.44 -6.07 -35.77
C VAL A 312 -82.01 -5.91 -34.34
N ALA A 313 -82.82 -4.84 -34.26
CA ALA A 313 -84.21 -4.70 -33.89
C ALA A 313 -84.77 -5.51 -32.69
N GLY A 314 -85.56 -4.80 -31.91
CA GLY A 314 -86.86 -5.24 -31.54
C GLY A 314 -87.16 -5.29 -30.03
N ASP A 315 -88.05 -4.40 -29.71
CA ASP A 315 -88.94 -4.24 -28.58
C ASP A 315 -88.46 -3.56 -27.32
#